data_77d2cb9f30bf3295685d1602cae77318
#
_entry.id   77d2cb9f30bf3295685d1602cae77318
#
_cell.length_a   1.000
_cell.length_b   1.000
_cell.length_c   1.000
_cell.angle_alpha   90.00
_cell.angle_beta   90.00
_cell.angle_gamma   90.00
#
_symmetry.space_group_name_H-M   'P 1'
#
loop_
_entity.id
_entity.type
_entity.pdbx_description
1 polymer ?
#
loop_
_entity_poly.entity_id
_entity_poly.type
_entity_poly.pdbx_seq_one_letter_code
_entity_poly.pdbx_strand_id
1 'polypeptide(L)'
;MLKIEDLHVNVKDKKILQGINLEVKPGEVHAMMGPNGSGKSTLANVLSGRDGYEIVKGKISYLKENLLELEPEVRACKGLFLAFQYPVEIPGVSGMNFLRTTLNSIKKYRKQKELDGVNFLKLLRKKAKILKIDEKLIKRSVNTGFSGGEKKRSEILQMSLLEPKLAILDETDSGLDIDALKIVANGVNKLKNKNRSFLIITHYQRLLNHIVPDKVHILSKGRIIKSGDKNLAIELEKKGYEGLV
;
A
#
# COMPACT_ATOMS: atom_id res chain seq x y z
N MET A 1 -4.89 14.81 1.34
CA MET A 1 -4.63 13.66 0.46
C MET A 1 -5.80 12.68 0.49
N LEU A 2 -6.03 11.98 1.59
CA LEU A 2 -7.14 11.07 1.83
C LEU A 2 -7.92 11.53 3.05
N LYS A 3 -9.26 11.53 2.99
CA LYS A 3 -10.15 11.78 4.13
C LYS A 3 -11.28 10.75 4.12
N ILE A 4 -11.47 10.09 5.22
CA ILE A 4 -12.52 9.09 5.46
C ILE A 4 -13.38 9.61 6.60
N GLU A 5 -14.70 9.64 6.41
CA GLU A 5 -15.67 10.15 7.36
C GLU A 5 -16.78 9.11 7.59
N ASP A 6 -16.87 8.64 8.83
CA ASP A 6 -17.90 7.72 9.33
C ASP A 6 -18.14 6.50 8.41
N LEU A 7 -17.05 5.84 7.96
CA LEU A 7 -17.10 4.74 7.01
C LEU A 7 -17.59 3.44 7.69
N HIS A 8 -18.66 2.88 7.17
CA HIS A 8 -19.22 1.58 7.56
C HIS A 8 -19.20 0.63 6.37
N VAL A 9 -18.66 -0.57 6.56
CA VAL A 9 -18.51 -1.57 5.49
C VAL A 9 -18.95 -2.94 5.97
N ASN A 10 -19.76 -3.61 5.14
CA ASN A 10 -20.11 -5.01 5.30
C ASN A 10 -19.32 -5.88 4.32
N VAL A 11 -19.08 -7.13 4.72
CA VAL A 11 -18.54 -8.20 3.87
C VAL A 11 -19.41 -9.44 4.12
N LYS A 12 -20.12 -9.92 3.11
CA LYS A 12 -21.05 -11.07 3.25
C LYS A 12 -21.94 -10.90 4.49
N ASP A 13 -22.70 -9.83 4.57
CA ASP A 13 -23.64 -9.47 5.66
C ASP A 13 -23.00 -9.26 7.04
N LYS A 14 -21.68 -9.35 7.17
CA LYS A 14 -20.97 -9.07 8.43
C LYS A 14 -20.46 -7.64 8.44
N LYS A 15 -20.78 -6.91 9.49
CA LYS A 15 -20.25 -5.55 9.76
C LYS A 15 -18.77 -5.65 10.10
N ILE A 16 -17.90 -5.16 9.22
CA ILE A 16 -16.45 -5.22 9.41
C ILE A 16 -15.89 -3.86 9.81
N LEU A 17 -16.24 -2.77 9.09
CA LEU A 17 -15.87 -1.42 9.50
C LEU A 17 -17.10 -0.71 10.07
N GLN A 18 -16.91 0.01 11.17
CA GLN A 18 -18.00 0.54 11.97
C GLN A 18 -17.73 1.99 12.40
N GLY A 19 -17.70 2.91 11.42
CA GLY A 19 -17.50 4.34 11.68
C GLY A 19 -16.02 4.76 11.69
N ILE A 20 -15.28 4.34 10.66
CA ILE A 20 -13.87 4.76 10.50
C ILE A 20 -13.81 6.24 10.14
N ASN A 21 -13.00 6.98 10.91
CA ASN A 21 -12.60 8.34 10.62
C ASN A 21 -11.08 8.40 10.51
N LEU A 22 -10.55 8.83 9.36
CA LEU A 22 -9.12 8.91 9.11
C LEU A 22 -8.81 10.05 8.16
N GLU A 23 -7.83 10.87 8.50
CA GLU A 23 -7.31 11.89 7.58
C GLU A 23 -5.79 11.70 7.42
N VAL A 24 -5.34 11.55 6.17
CA VAL A 24 -3.94 11.49 5.77
C VAL A 24 -3.63 12.69 4.89
N LYS A 25 -2.76 13.59 5.37
CA LYS A 25 -2.34 14.78 4.63
C LYS A 25 -1.24 14.43 3.61
N PRO A 26 -1.00 15.30 2.59
CA PRO A 26 0.13 15.11 1.69
C PRO A 26 1.46 15.02 2.44
N GLY A 27 2.28 14.02 2.09
CA GLY A 27 3.59 13.80 2.67
C GLY A 27 3.60 13.01 3.99
N GLU A 28 2.45 12.79 4.63
CA GLU A 28 2.38 12.05 5.90
C GLU A 28 2.49 10.53 5.68
N VAL A 29 3.11 9.89 6.66
CA VAL A 29 3.19 8.43 6.80
C VAL A 29 2.35 8.02 8.01
N HIS A 30 1.26 7.31 7.76
CA HIS A 30 0.41 6.77 8.80
C HIS A 30 0.61 5.27 8.93
N ALA A 31 0.64 4.77 10.16
CA ALA A 31 0.61 3.35 10.45
C ALA A 31 -0.76 2.97 11.01
N MET A 32 -1.34 1.89 10.50
CA MET A 32 -2.54 1.27 11.05
C MET A 32 -2.20 -0.08 11.63
N MET A 33 -2.32 -0.20 12.93
CA MET A 33 -2.04 -1.40 13.70
C MET A 33 -3.33 -1.97 14.30
N GLY A 34 -3.34 -3.23 14.66
CA GLY A 34 -4.51 -3.86 15.27
C GLY A 34 -4.44 -5.39 15.17
N PRO A 35 -5.22 -6.11 15.97
CA PRO A 35 -5.25 -7.57 15.92
C PRO A 35 -5.77 -8.08 14.57
N ASN A 36 -5.56 -9.39 14.33
CA ASN A 36 -6.12 -10.04 13.15
C ASN A 36 -7.66 -9.96 13.19
N GLY A 37 -8.27 -9.76 12.03
CA GLY A 37 -9.72 -9.60 11.92
C GLY A 37 -10.26 -8.23 12.36
N SER A 38 -9.43 -7.25 12.71
CA SER A 38 -9.89 -5.91 13.11
C SER A 38 -10.45 -5.06 11.97
N GLY A 39 -10.21 -5.45 10.68
CA GLY A 39 -10.70 -4.73 9.50
C GLY A 39 -9.62 -3.99 8.69
N LYS A 40 -8.33 -4.14 9.02
CA LYS A 40 -7.21 -3.43 8.33
C LYS A 40 -7.19 -3.69 6.82
N SER A 41 -7.14 -4.96 6.41
CA SER A 41 -7.13 -5.31 4.98
C SER A 41 -8.47 -5.02 4.30
N THR A 42 -9.58 -5.03 5.04
CA THR A 42 -10.88 -4.56 4.54
C THR A 42 -10.79 -3.10 4.13
N LEU A 43 -10.21 -2.25 4.99
CA LEU A 43 -9.99 -0.84 4.65
C LEU A 43 -9.11 -0.66 3.41
N ALA A 44 -7.99 -1.40 3.32
CA ALA A 44 -7.10 -1.36 2.15
C ALA A 44 -7.83 -1.75 0.86
N ASN A 45 -8.62 -2.83 0.90
CA ASN A 45 -9.39 -3.30 -0.25
C ASN A 45 -10.50 -2.32 -0.68
N VAL A 46 -11.22 -1.72 0.27
CA VAL A 46 -12.20 -0.67 -0.01
C VAL A 46 -11.55 0.53 -0.69
N LEU A 47 -10.42 0.98 -0.18
CA LEU A 47 -9.67 2.11 -0.76
C LEU A 47 -9.17 1.81 -2.18
N SER A 48 -8.77 0.58 -2.46
CA SER A 48 -8.35 0.17 -3.80
C SER A 48 -9.49 -0.05 -4.78
N GLY A 49 -10.73 -0.18 -4.30
CA GLY A 49 -11.92 -0.42 -5.14
C GLY A 49 -12.16 -1.89 -5.46
N ARG A 50 -11.66 -2.79 -4.59
CA ARG A 50 -11.90 -4.23 -4.79
C ARG A 50 -13.36 -4.57 -4.56
N ASP A 51 -13.92 -5.42 -5.42
CA ASP A 51 -15.28 -5.90 -5.31
C ASP A 51 -15.53 -6.76 -4.05
N GLY A 52 -16.81 -6.88 -3.67
CA GLY A 52 -17.25 -7.70 -2.54
C GLY A 52 -17.29 -6.97 -1.19
N TYR A 53 -17.14 -5.65 -1.21
CA TYR A 53 -17.24 -4.79 -0.03
C TYR A 53 -18.43 -3.85 -0.18
N GLU A 54 -19.47 -4.02 0.66
CA GLU A 54 -20.65 -3.17 0.65
C GLU A 54 -20.42 -1.94 1.54
N ILE A 55 -20.47 -0.76 0.94
CA ILE A 55 -20.38 0.51 1.65
C ILE A 55 -21.77 0.88 2.15
N VAL A 56 -22.02 0.69 3.45
CA VAL A 56 -23.32 0.96 4.08
C VAL A 56 -23.50 2.45 4.36
N LYS A 57 -22.41 3.12 4.80
CA LYS A 57 -22.45 4.53 5.19
C LYS A 57 -21.04 5.12 5.14
N GLY A 58 -20.96 6.43 5.01
CA GLY A 58 -19.73 7.20 5.09
C GLY A 58 -19.28 7.78 3.76
N LYS A 59 -18.19 8.54 3.82
CA LYS A 59 -17.60 9.21 2.66
C LYS A 59 -16.10 8.97 2.62
N ILE A 60 -15.57 8.81 1.43
CA ILE A 60 -14.11 8.74 1.20
C ILE A 60 -13.75 9.79 0.15
N SER A 61 -12.99 10.79 0.54
CA SER A 61 -12.44 11.80 -0.36
C SER A 61 -10.95 11.54 -0.61
N TYR A 62 -10.57 11.43 -1.88
CA TYR A 62 -9.18 11.30 -2.32
C TYR A 62 -8.86 12.38 -3.34
N LEU A 63 -7.86 13.21 -3.08
CA LEU A 63 -7.51 14.37 -3.92
C LEU A 63 -8.71 15.31 -4.16
N LYS A 64 -9.60 15.45 -3.18
CA LYS A 64 -10.86 16.23 -3.20
C LYS A 64 -11.98 15.65 -4.07
N GLU A 65 -11.84 14.44 -4.59
CA GLU A 65 -12.87 13.72 -5.33
C GLU A 65 -13.48 12.59 -4.48
N ASN A 66 -14.70 12.20 -4.76
CA ASN A 66 -15.33 11.05 -4.11
C ASN A 66 -14.69 9.76 -4.61
N LEU A 67 -13.94 9.06 -3.74
CA LEU A 67 -13.23 7.84 -4.12
C LEU A 67 -14.18 6.70 -4.46
N LEU A 68 -15.36 6.65 -3.84
CA LEU A 68 -16.32 5.56 -4.01
C LEU A 68 -16.95 5.53 -5.42
N GLU A 69 -16.92 6.65 -6.15
CA GLU A 69 -17.42 6.76 -7.53
C GLU A 69 -16.36 6.41 -8.57
N LEU A 70 -15.13 6.14 -8.16
CA LEU A 70 -14.02 5.88 -9.07
C LEU A 70 -13.78 4.38 -9.20
N GLU A 71 -13.68 3.90 -10.44
CA GLU A 71 -13.26 2.53 -10.75
C GLU A 71 -11.80 2.28 -10.32
N PRO A 72 -11.41 1.03 -10.00
CA PRO A 72 -10.07 0.69 -9.50
C PRO A 72 -8.93 1.21 -10.38
N GLU A 73 -9.05 1.09 -11.71
CA GLU A 73 -8.05 1.56 -12.67
C GLU A 73 -7.94 3.09 -12.67
N VAL A 74 -9.04 3.80 -12.45
CA VAL A 74 -9.03 5.27 -12.32
C VAL A 74 -8.33 5.68 -11.04
N ARG A 75 -8.58 4.98 -9.92
CA ARG A 75 -7.86 5.20 -8.64
C ARG A 75 -6.36 5.01 -8.83
N ALA A 76 -5.95 3.93 -9.50
CA ALA A 76 -4.54 3.66 -9.81
C ALA A 76 -3.93 4.76 -10.69
N CYS A 77 -4.62 5.20 -11.75
CA CYS A 77 -4.18 6.29 -12.63
C CYS A 77 -4.05 7.63 -11.89
N LYS A 78 -4.92 7.90 -10.92
CA LYS A 78 -4.84 9.07 -10.04
C LYS A 78 -3.72 8.97 -9.01
N GLY A 79 -3.11 7.80 -8.85
CA GLY A 79 -1.92 7.56 -8.05
C GLY A 79 -2.22 6.92 -6.69
N LEU A 80 -3.29 6.15 -6.56
CA LEU A 80 -3.49 5.24 -5.45
C LEU A 80 -2.80 3.92 -5.79
N PHE A 81 -1.99 3.38 -4.89
CA PHE A 81 -1.27 2.12 -5.04
C PHE A 81 -1.54 1.23 -3.83
N LEU A 82 -1.83 -0.04 -4.06
CA LEU A 82 -1.94 -1.05 -3.02
C LEU A 82 -0.85 -2.10 -3.22
N ALA A 83 0.05 -2.24 -2.23
CA ALA A 83 0.89 -3.42 -2.09
C ALA A 83 0.10 -4.47 -1.29
N PHE A 84 -0.16 -5.61 -1.92
CA PHE A 84 -1.00 -6.66 -1.36
C PHE A 84 -0.29 -7.45 -0.26
N GLN A 85 -1.05 -7.95 0.70
CA GLN A 85 -0.56 -8.93 1.66
C GLN A 85 0.03 -10.15 0.94
N TYR A 86 -0.69 -10.67 -0.06
CA TYR A 86 -0.27 -11.76 -0.94
C TYR A 86 -0.24 -11.27 -2.39
N PRO A 87 0.96 -10.92 -2.94
CA PRO A 87 1.08 -10.45 -4.31
C PRO A 87 0.61 -11.49 -5.32
N VAL A 88 -0.26 -11.07 -6.24
CA VAL A 88 -0.87 -11.94 -7.25
C VAL A 88 0.17 -12.40 -8.26
N GLU A 89 0.09 -13.67 -8.67
CA GLU A 89 0.85 -14.24 -9.78
C GLU A 89 0.05 -14.09 -11.09
N ILE A 90 0.76 -13.66 -12.16
CA ILE A 90 0.14 -13.55 -13.50
C ILE A 90 0.95 -14.40 -14.48
N PRO A 91 0.60 -15.70 -14.61
CA PRO A 91 1.30 -16.58 -15.53
C PRO A 91 1.19 -16.10 -16.98
N GLY A 92 2.25 -16.26 -17.75
CA GLY A 92 2.30 -15.87 -19.17
C GLY A 92 2.54 -14.38 -19.44
N VAL A 93 2.42 -13.50 -18.43
CA VAL A 93 2.69 -12.07 -18.57
C VAL A 93 4.05 -11.74 -17.98
N SER A 94 5.04 -11.39 -18.81
CA SER A 94 6.35 -11.01 -18.28
C SER A 94 6.29 -9.73 -17.46
N GLY A 95 7.05 -9.66 -16.35
CA GLY A 95 7.10 -8.50 -15.48
C GLY A 95 7.53 -7.24 -16.23
N MET A 96 8.41 -7.38 -17.24
CA MET A 96 8.85 -6.26 -18.06
C MET A 96 7.71 -5.66 -18.88
N ASN A 97 6.90 -6.49 -19.55
CA ASN A 97 5.75 -6.02 -20.32
C ASN A 97 4.68 -5.43 -19.42
N PHE A 98 4.37 -6.12 -18.31
CA PHE A 98 3.44 -5.63 -17.31
C PHE A 98 3.82 -4.22 -16.82
N LEU A 99 5.06 -4.04 -16.36
CA LEU A 99 5.53 -2.77 -15.82
C LEU A 99 5.52 -1.65 -16.86
N ARG A 100 5.95 -1.93 -18.11
CA ARG A 100 5.95 -0.94 -19.19
C ARG A 100 4.53 -0.52 -19.57
N THR A 101 3.63 -1.48 -19.75
CA THR A 101 2.24 -1.22 -20.14
C THR A 101 1.54 -0.43 -19.04
N THR A 102 1.65 -0.85 -17.77
CA THR A 102 1.04 -0.16 -16.64
C THR A 102 1.56 1.28 -16.50
N LEU A 103 2.88 1.49 -16.58
CA LEU A 103 3.47 2.82 -16.50
C LEU A 103 2.98 3.73 -17.62
N ASN A 104 2.95 3.22 -18.86
CA ASN A 104 2.51 4.01 -20.01
C ASN A 104 1.00 4.29 -19.98
N SER A 105 0.17 3.36 -19.53
CA SER A 105 -1.26 3.61 -19.30
C SER A 105 -1.50 4.74 -18.30
N ILE A 106 -0.76 4.75 -17.18
CA ILE A 106 -0.83 5.84 -16.19
C ILE A 106 -0.36 7.17 -16.79
N LYS A 107 0.75 7.16 -17.54
CA LYS A 107 1.27 8.36 -18.20
C LYS A 107 0.26 8.92 -19.21
N LYS A 108 -0.33 8.06 -20.04
CA LYS A 108 -1.38 8.43 -21.00
C LYS A 108 -2.59 9.06 -20.29
N TYR A 109 -3.08 8.44 -19.21
CA TYR A 109 -4.18 9.00 -18.41
C TYR A 109 -3.83 10.41 -17.88
N ARG A 110 -2.58 10.60 -17.40
CA ARG A 110 -2.08 11.89 -16.90
C ARG A 110 -1.67 12.87 -18.00
N LYS A 111 -1.93 12.58 -19.26
CA LYS A 111 -1.52 13.40 -20.44
C LYS A 111 0.00 13.64 -20.48
N GLN A 112 0.79 12.68 -20.03
CA GLN A 112 2.25 12.70 -20.07
C GLN A 112 2.76 11.86 -21.24
N LYS A 113 3.95 12.19 -21.77
CA LYS A 113 4.58 11.41 -22.84
C LYS A 113 4.90 9.98 -22.36
N GLU A 114 4.47 9.00 -23.14
CA GLU A 114 4.79 7.59 -22.92
C GLU A 114 6.30 7.34 -23.10
N LEU A 115 6.82 6.34 -22.39
CA LEU A 115 8.21 5.93 -22.55
C LEU A 115 8.34 4.90 -23.67
N ASP A 116 9.27 5.14 -24.57
CA ASP A 116 9.74 4.11 -25.50
C ASP A 116 10.48 2.98 -24.76
N GLY A 117 10.78 1.89 -25.49
CA GLY A 117 11.40 0.71 -24.91
C GLY A 117 12.78 0.99 -24.28
N VAL A 118 13.59 1.85 -24.89
CA VAL A 118 14.96 2.16 -24.44
C VAL A 118 14.92 2.98 -23.15
N ASN A 119 14.11 4.04 -23.13
CA ASN A 119 13.98 4.90 -21.96
C ASN A 119 13.32 4.15 -20.77
N PHE A 120 12.34 3.29 -21.07
CA PHE A 120 11.77 2.42 -20.04
C PHE A 120 12.82 1.48 -19.44
N LEU A 121 13.63 0.79 -20.26
CA LEU A 121 14.67 -0.10 -19.77
C LEU A 121 15.72 0.61 -18.92
N LYS A 122 16.15 1.81 -19.32
CA LYS A 122 17.07 2.64 -18.52
C LYS A 122 16.48 2.96 -17.14
N LEU A 123 15.21 3.37 -17.10
CA LEU A 123 14.50 3.65 -15.85
C LEU A 123 14.36 2.40 -14.98
N LEU A 124 13.91 1.29 -15.56
CA LEU A 124 13.72 0.01 -14.89
C LEU A 124 15.02 -0.47 -14.23
N ARG A 125 16.13 -0.50 -14.98
CA ARG A 125 17.45 -0.90 -14.47
C ARG A 125 17.93 -0.04 -13.31
N LYS A 126 17.76 1.28 -13.42
CA LYS A 126 18.07 2.22 -12.34
C LYS A 126 17.30 1.89 -11.06
N LYS A 127 16.00 1.64 -11.15
CA LYS A 127 15.14 1.32 -10.00
C LYS A 127 15.43 -0.08 -9.46
N ALA A 128 15.59 -1.09 -10.32
CA ALA A 128 15.92 -2.47 -9.93
C ALA A 128 17.24 -2.58 -9.17
N LYS A 129 18.29 -1.85 -9.60
CA LYS A 129 19.58 -1.81 -8.91
C LYS A 129 19.46 -1.33 -7.47
N ILE A 130 18.63 -0.34 -7.20
CA ILE A 130 18.39 0.20 -5.84
C ILE A 130 17.76 -0.86 -4.92
N LEU A 131 16.94 -1.73 -5.48
CA LEU A 131 16.19 -2.76 -4.75
C LEU A 131 16.89 -4.12 -4.78
N LYS A 132 18.09 -4.20 -5.37
CA LYS A 132 18.86 -5.44 -5.55
C LYS A 132 18.03 -6.54 -6.23
N ILE A 133 17.27 -6.17 -7.28
CA ILE A 133 16.46 -7.10 -8.08
C ILE A 133 17.23 -7.46 -9.34
N ASP A 134 17.39 -8.77 -9.60
CA ASP A 134 17.99 -9.30 -10.82
C ASP A 134 17.05 -9.06 -12.02
N GLU A 135 17.60 -8.61 -13.15
CA GLU A 135 16.83 -8.46 -14.40
C GLU A 135 16.21 -9.79 -14.89
N LYS A 136 16.85 -10.93 -14.59
CA LYS A 136 16.29 -12.25 -14.91
C LYS A 136 14.93 -12.47 -14.25
N LEU A 137 14.76 -11.98 -13.01
CA LEU A 137 13.50 -12.06 -12.29
C LEU A 137 12.40 -11.25 -13.00
N ILE A 138 12.73 -10.04 -13.44
CA ILE A 138 11.78 -9.14 -14.10
C ILE A 138 11.33 -9.68 -15.49
N LYS A 139 12.16 -10.47 -16.15
CA LYS A 139 11.83 -11.11 -17.43
C LYS A 139 10.85 -12.27 -17.27
N ARG A 140 10.75 -12.87 -16.09
CA ARG A 140 9.79 -13.95 -15.80
C ARG A 140 8.37 -13.41 -15.72
N SER A 141 7.41 -14.33 -15.71
CA SER A 141 6.00 -14.00 -15.44
C SER A 141 5.85 -13.33 -14.07
N VAL A 142 4.95 -12.35 -13.99
CA VAL A 142 4.76 -11.53 -12.77
C VAL A 142 4.55 -12.43 -11.55
N ASN A 143 5.47 -12.35 -10.60
CA ASN A 143 5.47 -13.05 -9.31
C ASN A 143 5.45 -14.59 -9.38
N THR A 144 5.42 -15.21 -10.58
CA THR A 144 5.31 -16.66 -10.72
C THR A 144 6.58 -17.35 -10.27
N GLY A 145 6.46 -18.17 -9.22
CA GLY A 145 7.56 -18.90 -8.61
C GLY A 145 8.59 -17.99 -7.93
N PHE A 146 8.19 -16.78 -7.52
CA PHE A 146 9.03 -15.89 -6.70
C PHE A 146 8.93 -16.31 -5.24
N SER A 147 10.04 -16.20 -4.51
CA SER A 147 10.03 -16.27 -3.04
C SER A 147 9.23 -15.10 -2.46
N GLY A 148 8.82 -15.20 -1.19
CA GLY A 148 8.10 -14.11 -0.51
C GLY A 148 8.86 -12.78 -0.57
N GLY A 149 10.17 -12.80 -0.31
CA GLY A 149 11.01 -11.60 -0.38
C GLY A 149 11.15 -11.04 -1.80
N GLU A 150 11.20 -11.90 -2.84
CA GLU A 150 11.21 -11.45 -4.23
C GLU A 150 9.89 -10.82 -4.64
N LYS A 151 8.75 -11.38 -4.22
CA LYS A 151 7.42 -10.81 -4.45
C LYS A 151 7.31 -9.40 -3.85
N LYS A 152 7.73 -9.23 -2.60
CA LYS A 152 7.67 -7.92 -1.92
C LYS A 152 8.62 -6.90 -2.55
N ARG A 153 9.85 -7.29 -2.92
CA ARG A 153 10.75 -6.40 -3.67
C ARG A 153 10.18 -6.01 -5.03
N SER A 154 9.52 -6.95 -5.72
CA SER A 154 8.82 -6.68 -6.98
C SER A 154 7.71 -5.64 -6.80
N GLU A 155 6.91 -5.70 -5.73
CA GLU A 155 5.89 -4.68 -5.42
C GLU A 155 6.53 -3.30 -5.16
N ILE A 156 7.63 -3.24 -4.41
CA ILE A 156 8.34 -1.97 -4.20
C ILE A 156 8.93 -1.43 -5.51
N LEU A 157 9.37 -2.30 -6.42
CA LEU A 157 9.79 -1.89 -7.76
C LEU A 157 8.62 -1.28 -8.55
N GLN A 158 7.45 -1.94 -8.54
CA GLN A 158 6.23 -1.40 -9.14
C GLN A 158 5.91 -0.02 -8.56
N MET A 159 5.85 0.11 -7.24
CA MET A 159 5.60 1.39 -6.55
C MET A 159 6.63 2.46 -6.93
N SER A 160 7.91 2.09 -7.06
CA SER A 160 8.98 3.02 -7.42
C SER A 160 8.91 3.51 -8.86
N LEU A 161 8.35 2.71 -9.78
CA LEU A 161 8.15 3.07 -11.19
C LEU A 161 6.87 3.90 -11.39
N LEU A 162 5.78 3.50 -10.73
CA LEU A 162 4.47 4.13 -10.89
C LEU A 162 4.33 5.45 -10.13
N GLU A 163 5.21 5.69 -9.16
CA GLU A 163 5.30 6.92 -8.38
C GLU A 163 3.93 7.41 -7.86
N PRO A 164 3.26 6.60 -7.01
CA PRO A 164 1.94 6.93 -6.50
C PRO A 164 1.94 8.19 -5.64
N LYS A 165 0.77 8.82 -5.48
CA LYS A 165 0.54 9.91 -4.51
C LYS A 165 0.20 9.34 -3.13
N LEU A 166 -0.56 8.24 -3.07
CA LEU A 166 -0.87 7.48 -1.86
C LEU A 166 -0.51 6.02 -2.08
N ALA A 167 0.40 5.48 -1.28
CA ALA A 167 0.71 4.06 -1.24
C ALA A 167 0.14 3.43 0.03
N ILE A 168 -0.66 2.39 -0.13
CA ILE A 168 -1.16 1.54 0.94
C ILE A 168 -0.31 0.28 0.94
N LEU A 169 0.34 -0.02 2.06
CA LEU A 169 1.21 -1.17 2.23
C LEU A 169 0.53 -2.15 3.19
N ASP A 170 -0.12 -3.19 2.67
CA ASP A 170 -0.85 -4.15 3.49
C ASP A 170 0.05 -5.32 3.88
N GLU A 171 0.48 -5.34 5.13
CA GLU A 171 1.35 -6.36 5.75
C GLU A 171 2.56 -6.74 4.89
N THR A 172 3.21 -5.72 4.31
CA THR A 172 4.36 -5.92 3.41
C THR A 172 5.60 -6.47 4.10
N ASP A 173 5.61 -6.54 5.42
CA ASP A 173 6.64 -7.11 6.27
C ASP A 173 6.41 -8.57 6.64
N SER A 174 5.23 -9.13 6.33
CA SER A 174 4.90 -10.52 6.62
C SER A 174 5.79 -11.49 5.85
N GLY A 175 6.39 -12.45 6.58
CA GLY A 175 7.25 -13.49 5.98
C GLY A 175 8.60 -13.01 5.46
N LEU A 176 9.01 -11.76 5.74
CA LEU A 176 10.33 -11.25 5.37
C LEU A 176 11.39 -11.54 6.45
N ASP A 177 12.59 -11.92 6.01
CA ASP A 177 13.77 -11.86 6.82
C ASP A 177 14.22 -10.40 7.06
N ILE A 178 15.19 -10.21 7.96
CA ILE A 178 15.68 -8.88 8.36
C ILE A 178 16.23 -8.08 7.16
N ASP A 179 16.93 -8.74 6.24
CA ASP A 179 17.56 -8.06 5.13
C ASP A 179 16.55 -7.66 4.06
N ALA A 180 15.60 -8.52 3.74
CA ALA A 180 14.49 -8.20 2.85
C ALA A 180 13.63 -7.06 3.42
N LEU A 181 13.35 -7.07 4.73
CA LEU A 181 12.65 -5.99 5.41
C LEU A 181 13.37 -4.64 5.26
N LYS A 182 14.69 -4.61 5.49
CA LYS A 182 15.50 -3.40 5.30
C LYS A 182 15.47 -2.89 3.86
N ILE A 183 15.53 -3.79 2.87
CA ILE A 183 15.46 -3.40 1.44
C ILE A 183 14.10 -2.76 1.13
N VAL A 184 13.00 -3.37 1.59
CA VAL A 184 11.64 -2.84 1.44
C VAL A 184 11.52 -1.46 2.09
N ALA A 185 11.93 -1.35 3.35
CA ALA A 185 11.88 -0.10 4.10
C ALA A 185 12.72 1.02 3.44
N ASN A 186 13.93 0.70 2.99
CA ASN A 186 14.76 1.64 2.25
C ASN A 186 14.12 2.07 0.93
N GLY A 187 13.45 1.15 0.22
CA GLY A 187 12.69 1.45 -0.99
C GLY A 187 11.57 2.48 -0.71
N VAL A 188 10.79 2.25 0.34
CA VAL A 188 9.74 3.18 0.78
C VAL A 188 10.32 4.54 1.18
N ASN A 189 11.36 4.56 2.03
CA ASN A 189 11.99 5.80 2.49
C ASN A 189 12.54 6.66 1.35
N LYS A 190 13.13 6.04 0.31
CA LYS A 190 13.59 6.76 -0.89
C LYS A 190 12.46 7.39 -1.71
N LEU A 191 11.24 6.90 -1.55
CA LEU A 191 10.06 7.42 -2.23
C LEU A 191 9.35 8.51 -1.44
N LYS A 192 9.64 8.68 -0.14
CA LYS A 192 9.05 9.74 0.70
C LYS A 192 9.36 11.11 0.11
N ASN A 193 8.33 11.94 0.00
CA ASN A 193 8.43 13.37 -0.33
C ASN A 193 7.15 14.09 0.13
N LYS A 194 7.17 15.42 0.09
CA LYS A 194 6.04 16.27 0.55
C LYS A 194 4.70 16.06 -0.17
N ASN A 195 4.69 15.35 -1.30
CA ASN A 195 3.49 15.12 -2.10
C ASN A 195 3.06 13.65 -2.12
N ARG A 196 3.78 12.77 -1.41
CA ARG A 196 3.49 11.33 -1.38
C ARG A 196 3.25 10.87 0.04
N SER A 197 2.10 10.27 0.25
CA SER A 197 1.68 9.75 1.55
C SER A 197 1.69 8.24 1.56
N PHE A 198 1.81 7.67 2.75
CA PHE A 198 1.80 6.23 2.96
C PHE A 198 0.81 5.86 4.06
N LEU A 199 0.04 4.81 3.83
CA LEU A 199 -0.74 4.12 4.85
C LEU A 199 -0.16 2.72 5.00
N ILE A 200 0.58 2.49 6.08
CA ILE A 200 1.25 1.23 6.38
C ILE A 200 0.37 0.43 7.31
N ILE A 201 -0.13 -0.70 6.84
CA ILE A 201 -0.89 -1.65 7.63
C ILE A 201 0.08 -2.74 8.08
N THR A 202 0.26 -2.88 9.38
CA THR A 202 1.11 -3.90 9.98
C THR A 202 0.65 -4.22 11.41
N HIS A 203 0.94 -5.41 11.85
CA HIS A 203 0.77 -5.79 13.26
C HIS A 203 2.13 -5.90 14.00
N TYR A 204 3.24 -5.60 13.29
CA TYR A 204 4.59 -5.63 13.86
C TYR A 204 5.24 -4.24 13.87
N GLN A 205 5.87 -3.90 14.99
CA GLN A 205 6.64 -2.66 15.10
C GLN A 205 7.92 -2.68 14.26
N ARG A 206 8.49 -3.86 13.99
CA ARG A 206 9.80 -3.98 13.32
C ARG A 206 9.90 -3.20 11.99
N LEU A 207 8.83 -3.13 11.20
CA LEU A 207 8.79 -2.31 9.98
C LEU A 207 8.82 -0.83 10.33
N LEU A 208 8.08 -0.42 11.36
CA LEU A 208 7.96 0.97 11.79
C LEU A 208 9.24 1.52 12.43
N ASN A 209 10.15 0.65 12.87
CA ASN A 209 11.50 1.05 13.30
C ASN A 209 12.35 1.55 12.13
N HIS A 210 12.05 1.09 10.90
CA HIS A 210 12.74 1.52 9.67
C HIS A 210 11.96 2.58 8.88
N ILE A 211 10.61 2.59 8.97
CA ILE A 211 9.76 3.57 8.31
C ILE A 211 8.99 4.31 9.40
N VAL A 212 9.63 5.32 9.97
CA VAL A 212 9.02 6.07 11.10
C VAL A 212 7.73 6.75 10.64
N PRO A 213 6.57 6.42 11.26
CA PRO A 213 5.30 7.06 10.95
C PRO A 213 5.15 8.41 11.66
N ASP A 214 4.40 9.32 11.02
CA ASP A 214 3.96 10.59 11.64
C ASP A 214 2.79 10.34 12.60
N LYS A 215 1.92 9.38 12.27
CA LYS A 215 0.78 8.96 13.10
C LYS A 215 0.61 7.45 13.11
N VAL A 216 0.17 6.94 14.25
CA VAL A 216 -0.18 5.54 14.47
C VAL A 216 -1.64 5.46 14.90
N HIS A 217 -2.40 4.58 14.29
CA HIS A 217 -3.80 4.32 14.60
C HIS A 217 -3.98 2.87 15.01
N ILE A 218 -4.72 2.63 16.09
CA ILE A 218 -5.08 1.28 16.53
C ILE A 218 -6.50 0.99 16.10
N LEU A 219 -6.63 0.00 15.20
CA LEU A 219 -7.91 -0.50 14.72
C LEU A 219 -8.32 -1.75 15.50
N SER A 220 -9.48 -1.73 16.11
CA SER A 220 -10.08 -2.88 16.78
C SER A 220 -11.57 -2.95 16.53
N LYS A 221 -12.08 -4.16 16.28
CA LYS A 221 -13.51 -4.41 16.03
C LYS A 221 -14.14 -3.42 15.04
N GLY A 222 -13.40 -3.08 13.98
CA GLY A 222 -13.85 -2.18 12.92
C GLY A 222 -13.84 -0.70 13.27
N ARG A 223 -13.21 -0.28 14.38
CA ARG A 223 -13.12 1.13 14.82
C ARG A 223 -11.70 1.54 15.10
N ILE A 224 -11.35 2.78 14.83
CA ILE A 224 -10.10 3.37 15.33
C ILE A 224 -10.35 3.75 16.78
N ILE A 225 -9.73 3.01 17.71
CA ILE A 225 -9.92 3.18 19.15
C ILE A 225 -8.91 4.15 19.79
N LYS A 226 -7.73 4.28 19.19
CA LYS A 226 -6.68 5.19 19.65
C LYS A 226 -5.84 5.67 18.47
N SER A 227 -5.42 6.92 18.52
CA SER A 227 -4.46 7.51 17.59
C SER A 227 -3.38 8.26 18.36
N GLY A 228 -2.15 8.20 17.89
CA GLY A 228 -1.00 8.85 18.52
C GLY A 228 0.17 8.99 17.56
N ASP A 229 1.32 9.27 18.11
CA ASP A 229 2.60 9.33 17.41
C ASP A 229 3.29 7.94 17.38
N LYS A 230 4.55 7.90 16.94
CA LYS A 230 5.35 6.66 16.88
C LYS A 230 5.47 5.93 18.23
N ASN A 231 5.35 6.65 19.38
CA ASN A 231 5.47 6.04 20.69
C ASN A 231 4.30 5.08 20.98
N LEU A 232 3.14 5.32 20.36
CA LEU A 232 1.99 4.42 20.48
C LEU A 232 2.29 3.01 19.93
N ALA A 233 3.10 2.88 18.87
CA ALA A 233 3.52 1.57 18.36
C ALA A 233 4.46 0.87 19.36
N ILE A 234 5.34 1.60 20.03
CA ILE A 234 6.25 1.07 21.05
C ILE A 234 5.46 0.62 22.29
N GLU A 235 4.48 1.43 22.70
CA GLU A 235 3.58 1.07 23.81
C GLU A 235 2.82 -0.22 23.51
N LEU A 236 2.30 -0.36 22.28
CA LEU A 236 1.57 -1.52 21.83
C LEU A 236 2.42 -2.81 21.84
N GLU A 237 3.68 -2.72 21.40
CA GLU A 237 4.60 -3.88 21.40
C GLU A 237 4.89 -4.36 22.84
N LYS A 238 5.02 -3.42 23.77
CA LYS A 238 5.30 -3.76 25.18
C LYS A 238 4.09 -4.32 25.94
N LYS A 239 2.90 -3.79 25.70
CA LYS A 239 1.68 -4.10 26.46
C LYS A 239 0.74 -5.09 25.76
N GLY A 240 0.96 -5.34 24.47
CA GLY A 240 0.01 -6.09 23.63
C GLY A 240 -1.28 -5.31 23.35
N TYR A 241 -2.22 -5.96 22.68
CA TYR A 241 -3.53 -5.39 22.36
C TYR A 241 -4.53 -5.48 23.54
N GLU A 242 -4.33 -6.43 24.49
CA GLU A 242 -5.31 -6.71 25.57
C GLU A 242 -5.51 -5.54 26.54
N GLY A 243 -4.52 -4.68 26.70
CA GLY A 243 -4.62 -3.49 27.55
C GLY A 243 -5.17 -2.22 26.87
N LEU A 244 -5.52 -2.30 25.56
CA LEU A 244 -5.93 -1.17 24.75
C LEU A 244 -7.26 -1.40 24.00
N VAL A 245 -7.84 -2.61 24.09
CA VAL A 245 -9.06 -3.05 23.37
C VAL A 245 -10.18 -3.38 24.35
#